data_dd00a45d8f2c12d9ac5aa12599f1013f
#
_entry.id   dd00a45d8f2c12d9ac5aa12599f1013f
#
_cell.length_a   1.000
_cell.length_b   1.000
_cell.length_c   1.000
_cell.angle_alpha   90.00
_cell.angle_beta   90.00
_cell.angle_gamma   90.00
#
_symmetry.space_group_name_H-M   'P 1'
#
loop_
_entity.id
_entity.type
_entity.pdbx_description
1 polymer ?
#
loop_
_entity_poly.entity_id
_entity_poly.type
_entity_poly.pdbx_seq_one_letter_code
_entity_poly.pdbx_strand_id
1 'polypeptide(L)'
;MSVFEQLRLNWLNISQGIECKNPIEVIAMDHVMEDLNSICSKHGSYFDYYEKIRNLIKRHVVNDSIQIGEIKITLIKAESATVFVFEEGEKKLIYAPCDVKPFPVNGIFKDADVMIIGNTVIGDVLKGDFKLEEDNPLREELFVMDEIVELKNKYNIKKIMMTHLEEDWGKSYDDYLELENHYKDIS
;
A
#
# COMPACT_ATOMS: atom_id res chain seq x y z
N MET A 1 -1.86 -12.56 1.58
CA MET A 1 -1.93 -13.24 2.92
C MET A 1 -1.50 -12.21 3.94
N SER A 2 -2.29 -11.91 4.95
CA SER A 2 -1.93 -10.95 5.98
C SER A 2 -0.82 -11.48 6.89
N VAL A 3 -0.08 -10.58 7.54
CA VAL A 3 0.94 -10.95 8.54
C VAL A 3 0.32 -11.84 9.63
N PHE A 4 -0.91 -11.56 10.05
CA PHE A 4 -1.61 -12.35 11.07
C PHE A 4 -1.96 -13.75 10.61
N GLU A 5 -2.32 -13.96 9.36
CA GLU A 5 -2.57 -15.30 8.81
C GLU A 5 -1.28 -16.12 8.75
N GLN A 6 -0.18 -15.52 8.35
CA GLN A 6 1.12 -16.17 8.35
C GLN A 6 1.59 -16.50 9.77
N LEU A 7 1.38 -15.59 10.72
CA LEU A 7 1.64 -15.84 12.14
C LEU A 7 0.82 -17.00 12.68
N ARG A 8 -0.45 -17.11 12.26
CA ARG A 8 -1.33 -18.24 12.64
C ARG A 8 -0.83 -19.57 12.09
N LEU A 9 -0.36 -19.62 10.85
CA LEU A 9 0.22 -20.82 10.27
C LEU A 9 1.50 -21.24 10.99
N ASN A 10 2.37 -20.30 11.31
CA ASN A 10 3.58 -20.57 12.08
C ASN A 10 3.25 -21.05 13.51
N TRP A 11 2.21 -20.49 14.13
CA TRP A 11 1.71 -20.96 15.41
C TRP A 11 1.23 -22.40 15.38
N LEU A 12 0.47 -22.80 14.35
CA LEU A 12 0.03 -24.18 14.18
C LEU A 12 1.22 -25.15 14.07
N ASN A 13 2.26 -24.77 13.31
CA ASN A 13 3.46 -25.57 13.21
C ASN A 13 4.15 -25.75 14.57
N ILE A 14 4.30 -24.67 15.33
CA ILE A 14 4.89 -24.74 16.68
C ILE A 14 4.05 -25.59 17.63
N SER A 15 2.72 -25.49 17.57
CA SER A 15 1.84 -26.33 18.40
C SER A 15 1.98 -27.83 18.11
N GLN A 16 2.48 -28.18 16.93
CA GLN A 16 2.82 -29.55 16.50
C GLN A 16 4.29 -29.91 16.75
N GLY A 17 5.03 -29.07 17.46
CA GLY A 17 6.46 -29.28 17.73
C GLY A 17 7.38 -28.97 16.57
N ILE A 18 6.89 -28.29 15.54
CA ILE A 18 7.67 -27.84 14.39
C ILE A 18 8.28 -26.47 14.71
N GLU A 19 9.60 -26.38 14.75
CA GLU A 19 10.31 -25.13 14.98
C GLU A 19 10.18 -24.18 13.79
N CYS A 20 9.87 -22.89 14.05
CA CYS A 20 9.91 -21.86 13.03
C CYS A 20 11.37 -21.51 12.70
N LYS A 21 11.88 -22.02 11.59
CA LYS A 21 13.25 -21.76 11.15
C LYS A 21 13.43 -20.39 10.49
N ASN A 22 12.38 -19.87 9.89
CA ASN A 22 12.39 -18.61 9.14
C ASN A 22 11.31 -17.67 9.70
N PRO A 23 11.62 -16.81 10.65
CA PRO A 23 10.69 -15.80 11.14
C PRO A 23 10.31 -14.84 9.99
N ILE A 24 9.11 -14.25 10.09
CA ILE A 24 8.65 -13.24 9.14
C ILE A 24 9.43 -11.94 9.42
N GLU A 25 10.12 -11.43 8.41
CA GLU A 25 10.76 -10.12 8.50
C GLU A 25 9.67 -9.03 8.34
N VAL A 26 9.48 -8.23 9.38
CA VAL A 26 8.54 -7.09 9.40
C VAL A 26 9.36 -5.82 9.24
N ILE A 27 9.21 -5.18 8.10
CA ILE A 27 9.96 -3.98 7.73
C ILE A 27 9.00 -2.80 7.69
N ALA A 28 9.27 -1.76 8.47
CA ALA A 28 8.44 -0.57 8.52
C ALA A 28 9.26 0.67 8.91
N MET A 29 8.72 1.84 8.61
CA MET A 29 9.25 3.09 9.15
C MET A 29 9.04 3.14 10.67
N ASP A 30 9.78 4.00 11.36
CA ASP A 30 9.77 4.12 12.82
C ASP A 30 8.36 4.36 13.38
N HIS A 31 7.63 5.35 12.86
CA HIS A 31 6.27 5.68 13.32
C HIS A 31 5.29 4.52 13.11
N VAL A 32 5.38 3.80 11.98
CA VAL A 32 4.55 2.61 11.73
C VAL A 32 4.92 1.49 12.69
N MET A 33 6.22 1.33 12.99
CA MET A 33 6.68 0.33 13.95
C MET A 33 6.23 0.66 15.38
N GLU A 34 6.17 1.95 15.74
CA GLU A 34 5.62 2.42 17.02
C GLU A 34 4.14 2.08 17.13
N ASP A 35 3.35 2.34 16.08
CA ASP A 35 1.92 1.99 16.03
C ASP A 35 1.71 0.48 16.17
N LEU A 36 2.47 -0.33 15.43
CA LEU A 36 2.42 -1.78 15.55
C LEU A 36 2.77 -2.26 16.98
N ASN A 37 3.74 -1.63 17.63
CA ASN A 37 4.12 -1.95 19.00
C ASN A 37 3.05 -1.53 20.02
N SER A 38 2.22 -0.55 19.69
CA SER A 38 1.11 -0.08 20.55
C SER A 38 -0.05 -1.07 20.61
N ILE A 39 -0.14 -2.02 19.69
CA ILE A 39 -1.15 -3.08 19.69
C ILE A 39 -0.87 -4.04 20.85
N CYS A 40 -1.54 -3.81 21.97
CA CYS A 40 -1.26 -4.48 23.22
C CYS A 40 -2.46 -5.30 23.74
N SER A 41 -2.13 -6.39 24.45
CA SER A 41 -3.03 -7.06 25.39
C SER A 41 -2.75 -6.57 26.83
N LYS A 42 -3.48 -7.10 27.80
CA LYS A 42 -3.16 -6.92 29.23
C LYS A 42 -1.77 -7.46 29.63
N HIS A 43 -1.11 -8.20 28.76
CA HIS A 43 0.22 -8.81 28.99
C HIS A 43 1.35 -8.11 28.24
N GLY A 44 1.08 -6.99 27.54
CA GLY A 44 2.04 -6.22 26.75
C GLY A 44 1.82 -6.31 25.25
N SER A 45 2.80 -5.85 24.48
CA SER A 45 2.72 -5.81 23.02
C SER A 45 2.62 -7.21 22.41
N TYR A 46 1.71 -7.38 21.46
CA TYR A 46 1.61 -8.62 20.68
C TYR A 46 2.86 -8.87 19.85
N PHE A 47 3.45 -7.83 19.27
CA PHE A 47 4.67 -7.96 18.47
C PHE A 47 5.86 -8.39 19.33
N ASP A 48 5.99 -7.88 20.55
CA ASP A 48 7.00 -8.33 21.50
C ASP A 48 6.84 -9.80 21.86
N TYR A 49 5.61 -10.25 22.05
CA TYR A 49 5.31 -11.65 22.30
C TYR A 49 5.75 -12.54 21.13
N TYR A 50 5.37 -12.15 19.90
CA TYR A 50 5.71 -12.95 18.71
C TYR A 50 7.20 -12.94 18.39
N GLU A 51 7.89 -11.84 18.63
CA GLU A 51 9.34 -11.74 18.40
C GLU A 51 10.14 -12.39 19.52
N LYS A 52 10.00 -11.91 20.77
CA LYS A 52 10.89 -12.25 21.88
C LYS A 52 10.59 -13.61 22.50
N ILE A 53 9.31 -14.02 22.50
CA ILE A 53 8.86 -15.28 23.15
C ILE A 53 8.72 -16.41 22.14
N ARG A 54 8.19 -16.11 20.95
CA ARG A 54 7.85 -17.13 19.95
C ARG A 54 8.82 -17.22 18.77
N ASN A 55 9.67 -16.24 18.58
CA ASN A 55 10.59 -16.16 17.44
C ASN A 55 9.90 -16.35 16.08
N LEU A 56 8.69 -15.78 15.93
CA LEU A 56 7.89 -15.88 14.71
C LEU A 56 8.07 -14.70 13.78
N ILE A 57 8.50 -13.57 14.32
CA ILE A 57 8.78 -12.35 13.57
C ILE A 57 10.15 -11.80 13.96
N LYS A 58 10.69 -10.96 13.09
CA LYS A 58 11.85 -10.12 13.33
C LYS A 58 11.57 -8.75 12.76
N ARG A 59 11.66 -7.71 13.60
CA ARG A 59 11.34 -6.34 13.23
C ARG A 59 12.57 -5.59 12.75
N HIS A 60 12.37 -4.80 11.68
CA HIS A 60 13.37 -3.91 11.12
C HIS A 60 12.78 -2.51 10.94
N VAL A 61 13.34 -1.52 11.62
CA VAL A 61 13.01 -0.12 11.40
C VAL A 61 13.86 0.40 10.26
N VAL A 62 13.21 0.89 9.21
CA VAL A 62 13.85 1.42 8.01
C VAL A 62 13.17 2.73 7.62
N ASN A 63 13.90 3.85 7.67
CA ASN A 63 13.33 5.18 7.38
C ASN A 63 13.70 5.74 6.00
N ASP A 64 14.52 5.04 5.25
CA ASP A 64 14.98 5.46 3.92
C ASP A 64 14.84 4.30 2.93
N SER A 65 15.79 3.38 2.90
CA SER A 65 15.76 2.27 1.95
C SER A 65 16.37 0.99 2.52
N ILE A 66 15.95 -0.14 1.95
CA ILE A 66 16.49 -1.46 2.27
C ILE A 66 16.74 -2.23 0.98
N GLN A 67 17.76 -3.08 0.99
CA GLN A 67 18.06 -4.01 -0.10
C GLN A 67 17.60 -5.41 0.28
N ILE A 68 16.77 -6.03 -0.56
CA ILE A 68 16.33 -7.43 -0.41
C ILE A 68 16.66 -8.18 -1.70
N GLY A 69 17.70 -8.99 -1.68
CA GLY A 69 18.23 -9.59 -2.87
C GLY A 69 18.70 -8.52 -3.87
N GLU A 70 18.19 -8.56 -5.10
CA GLU A 70 18.50 -7.56 -6.13
C GLU A 70 17.55 -6.36 -6.11
N ILE A 71 16.51 -6.38 -5.28
CA ILE A 71 15.49 -5.34 -5.21
C ILE A 71 15.88 -4.32 -4.13
N LYS A 72 16.01 -3.06 -4.54
CA LYS A 72 16.06 -1.92 -3.62
C LYS A 72 14.64 -1.43 -3.36
N ILE A 73 14.27 -1.28 -2.09
CA ILE A 73 12.98 -0.74 -1.68
C ILE A 73 13.22 0.57 -0.95
N THR A 74 12.73 1.67 -1.50
CA THR A 74 12.78 2.99 -0.87
C THR A 74 11.40 3.32 -0.29
N LEU A 75 11.39 3.78 0.96
CA LEU A 75 10.19 4.12 1.72
C LEU A 75 10.04 5.65 1.73
N ILE A 76 8.92 6.15 1.23
CA ILE A 76 8.63 7.59 1.19
C ILE A 76 7.42 7.84 2.09
N LYS A 77 7.61 8.63 3.13
CA LYS A 77 6.54 9.01 4.04
C LYS A 77 5.55 9.93 3.32
N ALA A 78 4.28 9.54 3.27
CA ALA A 78 3.13 10.39 3.02
C ALA A 78 2.55 10.88 4.36
N GLU A 79 1.49 11.65 4.33
CA GLU A 79 0.89 12.20 5.56
C GLU A 79 0.41 11.08 6.50
N SER A 80 -0.38 10.15 5.99
CA SER A 80 -1.00 9.07 6.76
C SER A 80 -0.50 7.67 6.38
N ALA A 81 0.36 7.55 5.37
CA ALA A 81 0.79 6.25 4.84
C ALA A 81 2.25 6.26 4.38
N THR A 82 2.69 5.16 3.81
CA THR A 82 4.02 5.01 3.19
C THR A 82 3.86 4.64 1.72
N VAL A 83 4.53 5.37 0.84
CA VAL A 83 4.71 5.00 -0.56
C VAL A 83 6.00 4.21 -0.70
N PHE A 84 5.95 3.08 -1.38
CA PHE A 84 7.10 2.23 -1.62
C PHE A 84 7.55 2.34 -3.06
N VAL A 85 8.85 2.48 -3.28
CA VAL A 85 9.47 2.44 -4.60
C VAL A 85 10.39 1.22 -4.67
N PHE A 86 10.07 0.30 -5.56
CA PHE A 86 10.85 -0.91 -5.82
C PHE A 86 11.68 -0.69 -7.08
N GLU A 87 12.98 -0.93 -6.98
CA GLU A 87 13.93 -0.82 -8.08
C GLU A 87 14.72 -2.12 -8.24
N GLU A 88 14.72 -2.69 -9.46
CA GLU A 88 15.51 -3.85 -9.84
C GLU A 88 16.11 -3.61 -11.22
N GLY A 89 17.42 -3.44 -11.31
CA GLY A 89 18.09 -3.03 -12.54
C GLY A 89 17.54 -1.70 -13.05
N GLU A 90 16.99 -1.70 -14.27
CA GLU A 90 16.35 -0.52 -14.87
C GLU A 90 14.83 -0.45 -14.65
N LYS A 91 14.27 -1.41 -13.91
CA LYS A 91 12.83 -1.48 -13.63
C LYS A 91 12.48 -0.75 -12.35
N LYS A 92 11.40 0.03 -12.41
CA LYS A 92 10.90 0.80 -11.26
C LYS A 92 9.39 0.65 -11.13
N LEU A 93 8.95 0.27 -9.92
CA LEU A 93 7.55 0.17 -9.54
C LEU A 93 7.29 1.06 -8.33
N ILE A 94 6.23 1.85 -8.39
CA ILE A 94 5.71 2.62 -7.26
C ILE A 94 4.48 1.89 -6.71
N TYR A 95 4.45 1.68 -5.39
CA TYR A 95 3.29 1.11 -4.70
C TYR A 95 2.77 2.10 -3.66
N ALA A 96 1.60 2.65 -3.94
CA ALA A 96 0.89 3.65 -3.15
C ALA A 96 -0.53 3.13 -2.82
N PRO A 97 -0.68 2.23 -1.82
CA PRO A 97 -1.88 1.39 -1.68
C PRO A 97 -3.15 2.17 -1.34
N CYS A 98 -3.11 3.06 -0.35
CA CYS A 98 -4.21 3.92 0.08
C CYS A 98 -3.68 5.04 0.98
N ASP A 99 -4.52 6.02 1.29
CA ASP A 99 -4.28 7.13 2.23
C ASP A 99 -2.99 7.92 1.94
N VAL A 100 -2.61 8.00 0.66
CA VAL A 100 -1.39 8.68 0.20
C VAL A 100 -1.68 10.07 -0.39
N LYS A 101 -2.89 10.58 -0.21
CA LYS A 101 -3.25 11.95 -0.58
C LYS A 101 -3.05 12.89 0.62
N PRO A 102 -2.38 14.05 0.43
CA PRO A 102 -1.72 14.50 -0.78
C PRO A 102 -0.51 13.65 -1.16
N PHE A 103 -0.35 13.35 -2.46
CA PHE A 103 0.76 12.52 -2.92
C PHE A 103 2.11 13.21 -2.65
N PRO A 104 3.07 12.54 -2.03
CA PRO A 104 4.35 13.17 -1.66
C PRO A 104 5.13 13.60 -2.89
N VAL A 105 5.84 14.73 -2.78
CA VAL A 105 6.69 15.25 -3.86
C VAL A 105 8.09 14.68 -3.70
N ASN A 106 8.48 13.79 -4.61
CA ASN A 106 9.83 13.21 -4.61
C ASN A 106 10.28 12.90 -6.05
N GLY A 107 11.54 13.23 -6.37
CA GLY A 107 12.12 12.98 -7.68
C GLY A 107 12.31 11.49 -8.01
N ILE A 108 12.32 10.61 -7.00
CA ILE A 108 12.47 9.17 -7.19
C ILE A 108 11.33 8.55 -8.01
N PHE A 109 10.16 9.20 -8.02
CA PHE A 109 8.99 8.70 -8.75
C PHE A 109 9.10 8.84 -10.27
N LYS A 110 10.04 9.64 -10.76
CA LYS A 110 10.20 9.89 -12.19
C LYS A 110 10.55 8.61 -12.95
N ASP A 111 9.96 8.52 -14.15
CA ASP A 111 10.22 7.47 -15.14
C ASP A 111 9.94 6.05 -14.64
N ALA A 112 8.97 5.90 -13.72
CA ALA A 112 8.57 4.58 -13.25
C ALA A 112 7.85 3.80 -14.35
N ASP A 113 8.11 2.47 -14.40
CA ASP A 113 7.45 1.58 -15.35
C ASP A 113 5.98 1.38 -14.96
N VAL A 114 5.70 1.26 -13.65
CA VAL A 114 4.36 1.02 -13.13
C VAL A 114 4.17 1.79 -11.83
N MET A 115 2.99 2.39 -11.67
CA MET A 115 2.48 2.85 -10.38
C MET A 115 1.22 2.07 -10.05
N ILE A 116 1.21 1.41 -8.91
CA ILE A 116 0.01 0.82 -8.32
C ILE A 116 -0.50 1.81 -7.29
N ILE A 117 -1.71 2.34 -7.50
CA ILE A 117 -2.31 3.35 -6.62
C ILE A 117 -3.72 2.92 -6.21
N GLY A 118 -4.04 3.11 -4.92
CA GLY A 118 -5.34 2.82 -4.36
C GLY A 118 -6.17 4.08 -4.11
N ASN A 119 -7.35 3.83 -3.56
CA ASN A 119 -8.25 4.87 -3.04
C ASN A 119 -8.65 5.94 -4.08
N THR A 120 -8.99 5.48 -5.30
CA THR A 120 -9.39 6.36 -6.40
C THR A 120 -10.89 6.24 -6.64
N VAL A 121 -11.61 7.35 -6.51
CA VAL A 121 -13.05 7.42 -6.80
C VAL A 121 -13.28 7.68 -8.30
N ILE A 122 -14.26 6.98 -8.86
CA ILE A 122 -14.60 7.05 -10.27
C ILE A 122 -15.96 7.70 -10.46
N GLY A 123 -15.93 8.93 -10.96
CA GLY A 123 -17.13 9.76 -11.15
C GLY A 123 -17.63 10.39 -9.86
N ASP A 124 -18.76 11.10 -9.98
CA ASP A 124 -19.35 11.86 -8.88
C ASP A 124 -20.57 11.18 -8.25
N VAL A 125 -21.02 10.05 -8.83
CA VAL A 125 -22.17 9.30 -8.34
C VAL A 125 -21.73 7.93 -7.89
N LEU A 126 -21.95 7.66 -6.63
CA LEU A 126 -21.63 6.40 -5.95
C LEU A 126 -22.85 5.48 -5.92
N LYS A 127 -22.70 4.31 -5.28
CA LYS A 127 -23.79 3.34 -5.09
C LYS A 127 -25.01 3.96 -4.41
N GLY A 128 -26.19 3.62 -4.90
CA GLY A 128 -27.46 4.14 -4.37
C GLY A 128 -27.72 5.60 -4.73
N ASP A 129 -27.20 6.05 -5.86
CA ASP A 129 -27.37 7.42 -6.38
C ASP A 129 -26.82 8.51 -5.44
N PHE A 130 -25.90 8.14 -4.54
CA PHE A 130 -25.24 9.11 -3.66
C PHE A 130 -24.30 9.99 -4.48
N LYS A 131 -24.60 11.28 -4.53
CA LYS A 131 -23.77 12.25 -5.21
C LYS A 131 -22.64 12.73 -4.30
N LEU A 132 -21.42 12.59 -4.76
CA LEU A 132 -20.23 13.11 -4.08
C LEU A 132 -20.04 14.59 -4.45
N GLU A 133 -20.59 15.48 -3.64
CA GLU A 133 -20.49 16.94 -3.85
C GLU A 133 -19.03 17.41 -3.85
N GLU A 134 -18.76 18.58 -4.45
CA GLU A 134 -17.40 19.11 -4.59
C GLU A 134 -16.71 19.39 -3.24
N ASP A 135 -17.48 19.77 -2.22
CA ASP A 135 -17.01 20.08 -0.88
C ASP A 135 -17.05 18.87 0.08
N ASN A 136 -17.32 17.67 -0.44
CA ASN A 136 -17.37 16.46 0.39
C ASN A 136 -15.97 16.12 0.92
N PRO A 137 -15.78 15.91 2.26
CA PRO A 137 -14.48 15.60 2.86
C PRO A 137 -13.76 14.40 2.25
N LEU A 138 -14.49 13.42 1.72
CA LEU A 138 -13.89 12.27 1.04
C LEU A 138 -13.01 12.67 -0.16
N ARG A 139 -13.25 13.84 -0.77
CA ARG A 139 -12.40 14.32 -1.87
C ARG A 139 -11.01 14.75 -1.41
N GLU A 140 -10.83 15.02 -0.14
CA GLU A 140 -9.50 15.28 0.44
C GLU A 140 -8.69 13.98 0.62
N GLU A 141 -9.37 12.85 0.78
CA GLU A 141 -8.75 11.53 1.00
C GLU A 141 -8.63 10.71 -0.29
N LEU A 142 -9.62 10.83 -1.20
CA LEU A 142 -9.72 10.04 -2.42
C LEU A 142 -9.14 10.79 -3.62
N PHE A 143 -8.39 10.09 -4.46
CA PHE A 143 -8.02 10.61 -5.77
C PHE A 143 -9.20 10.55 -6.74
N VAL A 144 -9.30 11.56 -7.61
CA VAL A 144 -10.13 11.50 -8.80
C VAL A 144 -9.26 11.17 -10.02
N MET A 145 -9.89 10.70 -11.11
CA MET A 145 -9.15 10.25 -12.30
C MET A 145 -8.23 11.31 -12.88
N ASP A 146 -8.64 12.57 -12.89
CA ASP A 146 -7.82 13.68 -13.42
C ASP A 146 -6.54 13.86 -12.60
N GLU A 147 -6.61 13.75 -11.28
CA GLU A 147 -5.43 13.80 -10.39
C GLU A 147 -4.47 12.64 -10.66
N ILE A 148 -5.00 11.44 -10.97
CA ILE A 148 -4.17 10.29 -11.34
C ILE A 148 -3.45 10.54 -12.67
N VAL A 149 -4.15 11.11 -13.66
CA VAL A 149 -3.55 11.51 -14.95
C VAL A 149 -2.48 12.58 -14.75
N GLU A 150 -2.73 13.57 -13.89
CA GLU A 150 -1.73 14.59 -13.54
C GLU A 150 -0.49 13.97 -12.89
N LEU A 151 -0.64 13.04 -11.94
CA LEU A 151 0.48 12.33 -11.33
C LEU A 151 1.29 11.55 -12.36
N LYS A 152 0.60 10.82 -13.26
CA LYS A 152 1.23 10.09 -14.35
C LYS A 152 2.12 11.02 -15.20
N ASN A 153 1.56 12.15 -15.65
CA ASN A 153 2.24 13.10 -16.50
C ASN A 153 3.40 13.80 -15.76
N LYS A 154 3.16 14.23 -14.52
CA LYS A 154 4.16 14.90 -13.68
C LYS A 154 5.42 14.07 -13.48
N TYR A 155 5.26 12.77 -13.29
CA TYR A 155 6.38 11.86 -13.03
C TYR A 155 6.78 11.00 -14.24
N ASN A 156 6.16 11.20 -15.41
CA ASN A 156 6.41 10.40 -16.62
C ASN A 156 6.28 8.89 -16.35
N ILE A 157 5.20 8.48 -15.68
CA ILE A 157 4.94 7.07 -15.34
C ILE A 157 4.37 6.37 -16.57
N LYS A 158 4.91 5.21 -16.93
CA LYS A 158 4.51 4.51 -18.15
C LYS A 158 3.13 3.88 -18.03
N LYS A 159 2.82 3.26 -16.89
CA LYS A 159 1.55 2.57 -16.64
C LYS A 159 1.02 2.83 -15.24
N ILE A 160 -0.28 3.09 -15.12
CA ILE A 160 -1.01 3.12 -13.84
C ILE A 160 -1.83 1.84 -13.70
N MET A 161 -1.82 1.28 -12.49
CA MET A 161 -2.72 0.21 -12.07
C MET A 161 -3.50 0.68 -10.85
N MET A 162 -4.80 0.77 -10.96
CA MET A 162 -5.66 1.10 -9.84
C MET A 162 -5.95 -0.16 -9.01
N THR A 163 -5.97 0.02 -7.70
CA THR A 163 -6.34 -1.00 -6.72
C THR A 163 -7.28 -0.40 -5.70
N HIS A 164 -7.75 -1.19 -4.73
CA HIS A 164 -8.68 -0.74 -3.71
C HIS A 164 -9.96 -0.14 -4.34
N LEU A 165 -10.53 -0.91 -5.30
CA LEU A 165 -11.78 -0.55 -5.94
C LEU A 165 -12.93 -1.02 -5.06
N GLU A 166 -13.61 -0.05 -4.44
CA GLU A 166 -14.65 -0.29 -3.46
C GLU A 166 -16.00 -0.63 -4.11
N GLU A 167 -16.77 -1.52 -3.48
CA GLU A 167 -18.15 -1.80 -3.90
C GLU A 167 -19.03 -0.52 -3.84
N ASP A 168 -18.68 0.39 -2.93
CA ASP A 168 -19.39 1.65 -2.73
C ASP A 168 -19.28 2.61 -3.92
N TRP A 169 -18.32 2.42 -4.81
CA TRP A 169 -18.26 3.16 -6.08
C TRP A 169 -19.41 2.83 -7.02
N GLY A 170 -20.13 1.73 -6.78
CA GLY A 170 -21.30 1.32 -7.56
C GLY A 170 -20.99 0.97 -9.01
N LYS A 171 -19.75 0.58 -9.30
CA LYS A 171 -19.28 0.22 -10.65
C LYS A 171 -19.28 -1.29 -10.84
N SER A 172 -19.74 -1.73 -12.01
CA SER A 172 -19.62 -3.12 -12.46
C SER A 172 -18.25 -3.38 -13.10
N TYR A 173 -17.95 -4.65 -13.36
CA TYR A 173 -16.76 -5.03 -14.12
C TYR A 173 -16.75 -4.38 -15.52
N ASP A 174 -17.89 -4.30 -16.17
CA ASP A 174 -18.02 -3.71 -17.52
C ASP A 174 -17.74 -2.20 -17.48
N ASP A 175 -18.20 -1.49 -16.44
CA ASP A 175 -17.88 -0.07 -16.24
C ASP A 175 -16.37 0.15 -16.11
N TYR A 176 -15.67 -0.75 -15.41
CA TYR A 176 -14.21 -0.67 -15.30
C TYR A 176 -13.50 -0.95 -16.63
N LEU A 177 -14.00 -1.86 -17.45
CA LEU A 177 -13.48 -2.11 -18.80
C LEU A 177 -13.69 -0.90 -19.73
N GLU A 178 -14.85 -0.24 -19.65
CA GLU A 178 -15.12 0.99 -20.40
C GLU A 178 -14.17 2.10 -19.97
N LEU A 179 -13.94 2.24 -18.66
CA LEU A 179 -12.99 3.20 -18.11
C LEU A 179 -11.56 2.93 -18.61
N GLU A 180 -11.10 1.69 -18.54
CA GLU A 180 -9.79 1.29 -19.05
C GLU A 180 -9.64 1.65 -20.53
N ASN A 181 -10.66 1.39 -21.34
CA ASN A 181 -10.64 1.75 -22.75
C ASN A 181 -10.63 3.26 -22.99
N HIS A 182 -11.34 4.03 -22.18
CA HIS A 182 -11.34 5.49 -22.25
C HIS A 182 -9.96 6.09 -21.95
N TYR A 183 -9.27 5.55 -20.96
CA TYR A 183 -7.95 6.03 -20.53
C TYR A 183 -6.77 5.31 -21.21
N LYS A 184 -7.03 4.38 -22.14
CA LYS A 184 -6.01 3.55 -22.78
C LYS A 184 -4.92 4.34 -23.50
N ASP A 185 -5.28 5.47 -24.10
CA ASP A 185 -4.34 6.35 -24.81
C ASP A 185 -3.62 7.32 -23.87
N ILE A 186 -4.05 7.36 -22.61
CA ILE A 186 -3.43 8.15 -21.55
C ILE A 186 -2.54 7.25 -20.66
N SER A 187 -2.74 5.94 -20.77
CA SER A 187 -2.04 4.91 -19.98
C SER A 187 -0.75 4.42 -20.63
#